data_69bcc475e57a4066e22ca61f3b31f998
#
_entry.id   69bcc475e57a4066e22ca61f3b31f998
#
_cell.length_a   1.000
_cell.length_b   1.000
_cell.length_c   1.000
_cell.angle_alpha   90.00
_cell.angle_beta   90.00
_cell.angle_gamma   90.00
#
_symmetry.space_group_name_H-M   'P 1'
#
loop_
_entity.id
_entity.type
_entity.pdbx_description
1 polymer ?
#
loop_
_entity_poly.entity_id
_entity_poly.type
_entity_poly.pdbx_seq_one_letter_code
_entity_poly.pdbx_strand_id
1 'polypeptide(L)'
;NLHLNDNGFTYFYDDDWDKTQAAFRLESETFPGLTARDGSYSKDDFRDFQRYALSRGVEVIPEIDVPAHSLAFTRFRPSIGSTPEEYGKDHLNIMAEETYGFLDSLFTEYLAGPDPVFVGSRFNIGTDEYSNRDSVVVEKFRYFTDRYIRFAEKYGKTAMVWGSLTHAKGQQPVKVDGVEMIVWSNGFANPQEMHDLGYKMVSMPDQILYIVPHAGYYHDYLDTRDIYDTWAPHDFRGFTF
;
A
#
# COMPACT_ATOMS: atom_id res chain seq x y z
N ASN A 1 2.22 -7.58 -7.96
CA ASN A 1 2.26 -6.31 -7.24
C ASN A 1 3.69 -5.78 -7.18
N LEU A 2 3.90 -4.50 -7.41
CA LEU A 2 5.20 -3.82 -7.34
C LEU A 2 5.10 -2.61 -6.42
N HIS A 3 5.72 -2.72 -5.27
CA HIS A 3 5.75 -1.73 -4.21
C HIS A 3 6.75 -0.61 -4.56
N LEU A 4 6.28 0.61 -4.78
CA LEU A 4 7.10 1.73 -5.29
C LEU A 4 7.68 2.62 -4.21
N ASN A 5 7.16 2.56 -3.00
CA ASN A 5 7.69 3.26 -1.83
C ASN A 5 7.66 2.40 -0.58
N ASP A 6 8.68 2.53 0.23
CA ASP A 6 8.73 1.96 1.57
C ASP A 6 9.86 2.58 2.38
N ASN A 7 9.97 2.15 3.63
CA ASN A 7 11.06 2.48 4.55
C ASN A 7 11.55 1.27 5.34
N GLY A 8 12.78 1.34 5.77
CA GLY A 8 13.36 0.32 6.63
C GLY A 8 12.86 0.39 8.07
N PHE A 9 13.20 -0.63 8.85
CA PHE A 9 12.95 -0.64 10.29
C PHE A 9 13.95 0.26 11.02
N THR A 10 13.46 1.18 11.86
CA THR A 10 14.28 2.15 12.57
C THR A 10 15.39 1.52 13.42
N TYR A 11 15.13 0.34 14.00
CA TYR A 11 16.10 -0.32 14.87
C TYR A 11 17.41 -0.72 14.19
N PHE A 12 17.43 -0.85 12.86
CA PHE A 12 18.68 -1.03 12.09
C PHE A 12 19.47 0.27 11.93
N TYR A 13 18.87 1.40 12.31
CA TYR A 13 19.41 2.74 12.13
C TYR A 13 19.44 3.52 13.45
N ASP A 14 19.80 2.84 14.55
CA ASP A 14 19.87 3.39 15.91
C ASP A 14 18.53 3.98 16.40
N ASP A 15 17.41 3.45 15.98
CA ASP A 15 16.05 4.00 16.20
C ASP A 15 15.88 5.44 15.72
N ASP A 16 16.66 5.83 14.73
CA ASP A 16 16.71 7.19 14.18
C ASP A 16 15.99 7.24 12.82
N TRP A 17 14.83 7.88 12.80
CA TRP A 17 14.07 8.09 11.58
C TRP A 17 14.85 8.83 10.48
N ASP A 18 15.76 9.74 10.84
CA ASP A 18 16.50 10.53 9.85
C ASP A 18 17.61 9.71 9.17
N LYS A 19 18.05 8.63 9.81
CA LYS A 19 18.98 7.65 9.25
C LYS A 19 18.29 6.50 8.51
N THR A 20 17.05 6.20 8.86
CA THR A 20 16.29 5.06 8.30
C THR A 20 16.19 5.19 6.78
N GLN A 21 16.48 4.15 6.04
CA GLN A 21 16.33 4.15 4.58
C GLN A 21 14.86 4.30 4.18
N ALA A 22 14.60 5.12 3.17
CA ALA A 22 13.32 5.27 2.55
C ALA A 22 13.47 5.71 1.10
N ALA A 23 12.61 5.25 0.22
CA ALA A 23 12.69 5.56 -1.19
C ALA A 23 11.31 5.59 -1.85
N PHE A 24 11.19 6.44 -2.88
CA PHE A 24 10.13 6.34 -3.88
C PHE A 24 10.79 6.01 -5.22
N ARG A 25 10.41 4.90 -5.84
CA ARG A 25 11.15 4.27 -6.95
C ARG A 25 10.57 4.56 -8.34
N LEU A 26 9.76 5.59 -8.49
CA LEU A 26 9.22 6.02 -9.78
C LEU A 26 9.50 7.51 -10.01
N GLU A 27 9.87 7.85 -11.24
CA GLU A 27 10.10 9.23 -11.65
C GLU A 27 8.84 10.07 -11.45
N SER A 28 9.00 11.26 -10.83
CA SER A 28 7.96 12.26 -10.71
C SER A 28 8.43 13.60 -11.29
N GLU A 29 7.68 14.12 -12.24
CA GLU A 29 7.85 15.46 -12.77
C GLU A 29 7.08 16.50 -11.95
N THR A 30 5.94 16.09 -11.37
CA THR A 30 5.14 16.95 -10.50
C THR A 30 5.89 17.32 -9.22
N PHE A 31 6.75 16.40 -8.74
CA PHE A 31 7.53 16.58 -7.51
C PHE A 31 9.03 16.34 -7.76
N PRO A 32 9.74 17.27 -8.42
CA PRO A 32 11.16 17.14 -8.67
C PRO A 32 11.96 16.94 -7.36
N GLY A 33 12.75 15.88 -7.31
CA GLY A 33 13.53 15.52 -6.12
C GLY A 33 12.88 14.49 -5.19
N LEU A 34 11.64 14.09 -5.44
CA LEU A 34 10.98 13.01 -4.71
C LEU A 34 11.57 11.64 -5.06
N THR A 35 11.86 11.42 -6.33
CA THR A 35 12.39 10.16 -6.87
C THR A 35 13.75 9.81 -6.25
N ALA A 36 13.92 8.57 -5.85
CA ALA A 36 15.17 8.06 -5.30
C ALA A 36 16.32 8.13 -6.30
N ARG A 37 17.51 8.53 -5.85
CA ARG A 37 18.69 8.74 -6.70
C ARG A 37 19.55 7.49 -6.87
N ASP A 38 19.41 6.53 -5.98
CA ASP A 38 20.16 5.27 -5.94
C ASP A 38 19.57 4.16 -6.79
N GLY A 39 18.45 4.44 -7.46
CA GLY A 39 17.75 3.55 -8.39
C GLY A 39 16.25 3.82 -8.43
N SER A 40 15.73 3.96 -9.62
CA SER A 40 14.31 4.20 -9.87
C SER A 40 13.96 3.86 -11.32
N TYR A 41 12.69 3.69 -11.59
CA TYR A 41 12.18 3.62 -12.96
C TYR A 41 11.93 5.03 -13.50
N SER A 42 12.29 5.28 -14.77
CA SER A 42 11.67 6.37 -15.51
C SER A 42 10.20 6.04 -15.80
N LYS A 43 9.39 7.03 -16.11
CA LYS A 43 7.98 6.79 -16.48
C LYS A 43 7.87 5.95 -17.75
N ASP A 44 8.76 6.15 -18.71
CA ASP A 44 8.76 5.39 -19.96
C ASP A 44 9.22 3.94 -19.75
N ASP A 45 10.31 3.70 -19.04
CA ASP A 45 10.76 2.34 -18.71
C ASP A 45 9.69 1.57 -17.94
N PHE A 46 8.97 2.27 -17.04
CA PHE A 46 7.92 1.62 -16.25
C PHE A 46 6.69 1.25 -17.11
N ARG A 47 6.30 2.10 -18.07
CA ARG A 47 5.27 1.75 -19.07
C ARG A 47 5.67 0.56 -19.92
N ASP A 48 6.89 0.59 -20.45
CA ASP A 48 7.38 -0.47 -21.33
C ASP A 48 7.52 -1.80 -20.59
N PHE A 49 7.98 -1.77 -19.34
CA PHE A 49 8.00 -2.94 -18.47
C PHE A 49 6.61 -3.55 -18.26
N GLN A 50 5.61 -2.73 -17.94
CA GLN A 50 4.22 -3.18 -17.76
C GLN A 50 3.66 -3.76 -19.08
N ARG A 51 3.88 -3.10 -20.21
CA ARG A 51 3.43 -3.59 -21.54
C ARG A 51 4.09 -4.90 -21.90
N TYR A 52 5.40 -5.01 -21.64
CA TYR A 52 6.12 -6.27 -21.86
C TYR A 52 5.53 -7.40 -21.02
N ALA A 53 5.29 -7.17 -19.73
CA ALA A 53 4.69 -8.14 -18.82
C ALA A 53 3.28 -8.57 -19.32
N LEU A 54 2.44 -7.61 -19.69
CA LEU A 54 1.11 -7.88 -20.27
C LEU A 54 1.18 -8.74 -21.54
N SER A 55 2.17 -8.50 -22.40
CA SER A 55 2.37 -9.32 -23.61
C SER A 55 2.72 -10.79 -23.29
N ARG A 56 3.10 -11.06 -22.04
CA ARG A 56 3.39 -12.41 -21.51
C ARG A 56 2.28 -12.96 -20.61
N GLY A 57 1.13 -12.27 -20.56
CA GLY A 57 0.00 -12.67 -19.71
C GLY A 57 0.17 -12.35 -18.23
N VAL A 58 1.09 -11.43 -17.89
CA VAL A 58 1.34 -10.98 -16.52
C VAL A 58 0.95 -9.51 -16.38
N GLU A 59 0.03 -9.18 -15.49
CA GLU A 59 -0.25 -7.81 -15.11
C GLU A 59 0.68 -7.39 -13.98
N VAL A 60 1.43 -6.31 -14.17
CA VAL A 60 2.16 -5.63 -13.10
C VAL A 60 1.21 -4.65 -12.45
N ILE A 61 0.99 -4.83 -11.17
CA ILE A 61 0.13 -3.96 -10.35
C ILE A 61 1.04 -2.98 -9.62
N PRO A 62 1.05 -1.69 -10.01
CA PRO A 62 1.80 -0.69 -9.28
C PRO A 62 1.15 -0.43 -7.92
N GLU A 63 1.99 -0.24 -6.90
CA GLU A 63 1.57 0.11 -5.56
C GLU A 63 2.28 1.38 -5.12
N ILE A 64 1.49 2.33 -4.62
CA ILE A 64 1.98 3.47 -3.84
C ILE A 64 1.31 3.36 -2.48
N ASP A 65 2.07 2.90 -1.50
CA ASP A 65 1.54 2.60 -0.18
C ASP A 65 1.44 3.86 0.67
N VAL A 66 0.23 4.14 1.09
CA VAL A 66 -0.15 5.29 1.91
C VAL A 66 -1.36 4.93 2.79
N PRO A 67 -1.54 5.52 3.98
CA PRO A 67 -0.82 6.65 4.56
C PRO A 67 0.33 6.27 5.50
N ALA A 68 0.55 4.99 5.82
CA ALA A 68 1.76 4.49 6.44
C ALA A 68 2.86 4.25 5.38
N HIS A 69 4.01 3.68 5.75
CA HIS A 69 5.13 3.37 4.82
C HIS A 69 5.58 4.56 3.95
N SER A 70 5.34 5.77 4.43
CA SER A 70 5.41 7.02 3.66
C SER A 70 6.62 7.90 4.00
N LEU A 71 7.68 7.35 4.61
CA LEU A 71 8.85 8.13 5.04
C LEU A 71 9.53 8.89 3.89
N ALA A 72 9.52 8.35 2.68
CA ALA A 72 10.03 9.05 1.50
C ALA A 72 9.25 10.34 1.22
N PHE A 73 7.93 10.30 1.38
CA PHE A 73 7.05 11.45 1.16
C PHE A 73 7.15 12.47 2.28
N THR A 74 7.18 12.02 3.54
CA THR A 74 7.29 12.93 4.69
C THR A 74 8.65 13.61 4.77
N ARG A 75 9.72 12.98 4.30
CA ARG A 75 11.03 13.61 4.14
C ARG A 75 11.06 14.64 3.03
N PHE A 76 10.45 14.32 1.92
CA PHE A 76 10.34 15.26 0.80
C PHE A 76 9.51 16.49 1.16
N ARG A 77 8.42 16.29 1.90
CA ARG A 77 7.50 17.37 2.34
C ARG A 77 7.08 17.15 3.79
N PRO A 78 7.87 17.64 4.77
CA PRO A 78 7.58 17.41 6.19
C PRO A 78 6.21 17.91 6.67
N SER A 79 5.61 18.89 6.02
CA SER A 79 4.28 19.42 6.38
C SER A 79 3.13 18.43 6.20
N ILE A 80 3.32 17.38 5.40
CA ILE A 80 2.31 16.32 5.23
C ILE A 80 2.53 15.14 6.18
N GLY A 81 3.59 15.14 6.98
CA GLY A 81 3.88 14.08 7.94
C GLY A 81 3.09 14.20 9.23
N SER A 82 2.83 13.07 9.88
CA SER A 82 2.35 13.05 11.25
C SER A 82 3.46 13.44 12.23
N THR A 83 3.10 13.74 13.48
CA THR A 83 4.11 13.93 14.52
C THR A 83 4.55 12.56 15.06
N PRO A 84 5.83 12.40 15.48
CA PRO A 84 6.31 11.15 16.07
C PRO A 84 5.54 10.71 17.32
N GLU A 85 4.98 11.66 18.06
CA GLU A 85 4.16 11.40 19.24
C GLU A 85 2.80 10.80 18.88
N GLU A 86 2.31 11.08 17.66
CA GLU A 86 1.03 10.54 17.19
C GLU A 86 1.20 9.13 16.60
N TYR A 87 2.12 8.96 15.63
CA TYR A 87 2.20 7.70 14.89
C TYR A 87 3.64 7.28 14.58
N GLY A 88 4.41 8.13 13.95
CA GLY A 88 5.75 7.90 13.45
C GLY A 88 6.03 8.84 12.29
N LYS A 89 7.30 9.07 11.98
CA LYS A 89 7.67 9.94 10.85
C LYS A 89 7.34 9.35 9.48
N ASP A 90 7.07 8.08 9.42
CA ASP A 90 6.69 7.33 8.20
C ASP A 90 5.18 7.33 7.91
N HIS A 91 4.41 8.08 8.69
CA HIS A 91 2.97 8.21 8.52
C HIS A 91 2.58 9.60 7.99
N LEU A 92 1.68 9.64 7.02
CA LEU A 92 1.08 10.88 6.56
C LEU A 92 0.05 11.40 7.57
N ASN A 93 -0.05 12.72 7.72
CA ASN A 93 -1.09 13.36 8.49
C ASN A 93 -2.41 13.40 7.69
N ILE A 94 -3.27 12.42 7.87
CA ILE A 94 -4.56 12.33 7.16
C ILE A 94 -5.59 13.37 7.61
N MET A 95 -5.28 14.17 8.64
CA MET A 95 -6.12 15.31 9.04
C MET A 95 -5.82 16.58 8.23
N ALA A 96 -4.64 16.66 7.61
CA ALA A 96 -4.20 17.83 6.86
C ALA A 96 -4.67 17.78 5.40
N GLU A 97 -5.34 18.83 4.94
CA GLU A 97 -5.77 18.97 3.53
C GLU A 97 -4.58 18.96 2.55
N GLU A 98 -3.41 19.42 2.99
CA GLU A 98 -2.19 19.39 2.19
C GLU A 98 -1.78 17.97 1.79
N THR A 99 -2.00 16.98 2.67
CA THR A 99 -1.77 15.55 2.38
C THR A 99 -2.59 15.10 1.17
N TYR A 100 -3.86 15.46 1.14
CA TYR A 100 -4.73 15.11 0.02
C TYR A 100 -4.33 15.82 -1.28
N GLY A 101 -3.95 17.11 -1.21
CA GLY A 101 -3.45 17.84 -2.37
C GLY A 101 -2.16 17.24 -2.94
N PHE A 102 -1.26 16.77 -2.08
CA PHE A 102 -0.04 16.07 -2.48
C PHE A 102 -0.35 14.75 -3.19
N LEU A 103 -1.15 13.89 -2.55
CA LEU A 103 -1.49 12.57 -3.10
C LEU A 103 -2.34 12.66 -4.37
N ASP A 104 -3.32 13.56 -4.41
CA ASP A 104 -4.14 13.78 -5.61
C ASP A 104 -3.26 14.18 -6.81
N SER A 105 -2.26 15.02 -6.60
CA SER A 105 -1.32 15.44 -7.64
C SER A 105 -0.42 14.28 -8.07
N LEU A 106 0.14 13.53 -7.11
CA LEU A 106 1.02 12.39 -7.37
C LEU A 106 0.29 11.30 -8.15
N PHE A 107 -0.91 10.91 -7.71
CA PHE A 107 -1.68 9.85 -8.36
C PHE A 107 -2.18 10.29 -9.73
N THR A 108 -2.58 11.57 -9.89
CA THR A 108 -2.98 12.11 -11.18
C THR A 108 -1.84 12.01 -12.20
N GLU A 109 -0.60 12.26 -11.80
CA GLU A 109 0.57 12.15 -12.68
C GLU A 109 0.69 10.76 -13.33
N TYR A 110 0.35 9.69 -12.60
CA TYR A 110 0.51 8.33 -13.10
C TYR A 110 -0.76 7.73 -13.70
N LEU A 111 -1.93 8.23 -13.32
CA LEU A 111 -3.22 7.66 -13.70
C LEU A 111 -3.88 8.42 -14.87
N ALA A 112 -3.57 9.70 -15.04
CA ALA A 112 -4.26 10.55 -16.01
C ALA A 112 -3.63 10.50 -17.41
N GLY A 113 -4.41 10.99 -18.40
CA GLY A 113 -3.98 11.16 -19.78
C GLY A 113 -4.34 10.00 -20.70
N PRO A 114 -4.05 10.17 -22.01
CA PRO A 114 -4.36 9.14 -23.01
C PRO A 114 -3.40 7.95 -22.97
N ASP A 115 -2.22 8.12 -22.37
CA ASP A 115 -1.19 7.09 -22.20
C ASP A 115 -0.65 7.15 -20.76
N PRO A 116 -1.44 6.66 -19.76
CA PRO A 116 -1.07 6.76 -18.37
C PRO A 116 0.17 5.90 -18.05
N VAL A 117 0.91 6.30 -17.01
CA VAL A 117 2.10 5.54 -16.56
C VAL A 117 1.70 4.18 -16.02
N PHE A 118 0.58 4.11 -15.31
CA PHE A 118 0.00 2.83 -14.83
C PHE A 118 -0.88 2.24 -15.92
N VAL A 119 -0.32 1.27 -16.66
CA VAL A 119 -0.93 0.70 -17.87
C VAL A 119 -2.02 -0.33 -17.53
N GLY A 120 -1.78 -1.15 -16.51
CA GLY A 120 -2.68 -2.24 -16.10
C GLY A 120 -4.05 -1.76 -15.62
N SER A 121 -4.93 -2.71 -15.35
CA SER A 121 -6.30 -2.45 -14.89
C SER A 121 -6.40 -2.17 -13.39
N ARG A 122 -5.33 -2.46 -12.63
CA ARG A 122 -5.29 -2.36 -11.17
C ARG A 122 -4.31 -1.31 -10.68
N PHE A 123 -4.61 -0.76 -9.52
CA PHE A 123 -3.71 0.10 -8.75
C PHE A 123 -3.88 -0.20 -7.27
N ASN A 124 -2.78 -0.54 -6.58
CA ASN A 124 -2.77 -0.76 -5.14
C ASN A 124 -2.39 0.55 -4.43
N ILE A 125 -3.26 1.00 -3.56
CA ILE A 125 -3.10 2.24 -2.78
C ILE A 125 -2.53 1.99 -1.37
N GLY A 126 -2.16 0.74 -1.05
CA GLY A 126 -1.69 0.36 0.28
C GLY A 126 -2.82 0.30 1.30
N THR A 127 -2.80 1.21 2.27
CA THR A 127 -3.79 1.37 3.35
C THR A 127 -3.70 0.34 4.47
N ASP A 128 -2.50 -0.13 4.77
CA ASP A 128 -2.21 -0.95 5.94
C ASP A 128 -1.61 -0.11 7.09
N GLU A 129 -1.50 -0.76 8.23
CA GLU A 129 -0.73 -0.38 9.41
C GLU A 129 -0.89 1.07 9.93
N TYR A 130 -2.01 1.74 9.66
CA TYR A 130 -2.25 3.07 10.22
C TYR A 130 -2.79 2.99 11.65
N SER A 131 -2.64 4.07 12.42
CA SER A 131 -3.05 4.12 13.82
C SER A 131 -4.56 3.95 14.02
N ASN A 132 -4.92 3.18 15.06
CA ASN A 132 -6.29 3.03 15.55
C ASN A 132 -6.46 3.54 16.99
N ARG A 133 -5.58 4.46 17.45
CA ARG A 133 -5.51 4.93 18.85
C ARG A 133 -6.78 5.61 19.33
N ASP A 134 -7.49 6.29 18.44
CA ASP A 134 -8.77 6.93 18.77
C ASP A 134 -9.76 6.85 17.61
N SER A 135 -11.03 7.08 17.95
CA SER A 135 -12.13 6.94 16.99
C SER A 135 -12.10 7.99 15.88
N VAL A 136 -11.59 9.19 16.14
CA VAL A 136 -11.54 10.27 15.13
C VAL A 136 -10.53 9.91 14.04
N VAL A 137 -9.38 9.36 14.45
CA VAL A 137 -8.35 8.88 13.53
C VAL A 137 -8.85 7.69 12.72
N VAL A 138 -9.53 6.74 13.37
CA VAL A 138 -10.14 5.58 12.70
C VAL A 138 -11.14 6.02 11.63
N GLU A 139 -12.07 6.91 11.97
CA GLU A 139 -13.07 7.40 11.01
C GLU A 139 -12.41 8.16 9.84
N LYS A 140 -11.37 8.94 10.12
CA LYS A 140 -10.62 9.67 9.08
C LYS A 140 -9.80 8.72 8.19
N PHE A 141 -9.19 7.67 8.76
CA PHE A 141 -8.51 6.62 7.98
C PHE A 141 -9.49 5.88 7.05
N ARG A 142 -10.67 5.54 7.53
CA ARG A 142 -11.72 4.92 6.71
C ARG A 142 -12.18 5.85 5.58
N TYR A 143 -12.35 7.14 5.87
CA TYR A 143 -12.62 8.16 4.86
C TYR A 143 -11.48 8.25 3.83
N PHE A 144 -10.21 8.23 4.28
CA PHE A 144 -9.04 8.25 3.42
C PHE A 144 -9.04 7.05 2.46
N THR A 145 -9.26 5.86 2.98
CA THR A 145 -9.33 4.62 2.20
C THR A 145 -10.45 4.68 1.15
N ASP A 146 -11.68 5.04 1.56
CA ASP A 146 -12.82 5.17 0.63
C ASP A 146 -12.54 6.22 -0.47
N ARG A 147 -11.96 7.36 -0.09
CA ARG A 147 -11.61 8.43 -1.03
C ARG A 147 -10.67 7.95 -2.12
N TYR A 148 -9.58 7.26 -1.75
CA TYR A 148 -8.58 6.84 -2.74
C TYR A 148 -9.00 5.60 -3.53
N ILE A 149 -9.85 4.73 -3.01
CA ILE A 149 -10.57 3.73 -3.81
C ILE A 149 -11.33 4.41 -4.95
N ARG A 150 -12.16 5.41 -4.63
CA ARG A 150 -12.93 6.16 -5.64
C ARG A 150 -12.05 7.00 -6.57
N PHE A 151 -10.91 7.45 -6.08
CA PHE A 151 -9.94 8.15 -6.90
C PHE A 151 -9.36 7.23 -7.97
N ALA A 152 -8.95 6.02 -7.63
CA ALA A 152 -8.47 5.03 -8.59
C ALA A 152 -9.54 4.69 -9.63
N GLU A 153 -10.79 4.48 -9.20
CA GLU A 153 -11.92 4.21 -10.09
C GLU A 153 -12.23 5.35 -11.07
N LYS A 154 -12.10 6.60 -10.64
CA LYS A 154 -12.26 7.78 -11.53
C LYS A 154 -11.35 7.69 -12.75
N TYR A 155 -10.19 7.05 -12.63
CA TYR A 155 -9.26 6.79 -13.72
C TYR A 155 -9.40 5.38 -14.34
N GLY A 156 -10.49 4.68 -14.07
CA GLY A 156 -10.80 3.38 -14.66
C GLY A 156 -9.97 2.22 -14.08
N LYS A 157 -9.39 2.40 -12.89
CA LYS A 157 -8.64 1.33 -12.21
C LYS A 157 -9.49 0.61 -11.19
N THR A 158 -9.33 -0.70 -11.10
CA THR A 158 -9.73 -1.46 -9.92
C THR A 158 -8.78 -1.13 -8.78
N ALA A 159 -9.31 -0.59 -7.68
CA ALA A 159 -8.52 -0.33 -6.51
C ALA A 159 -8.19 -1.63 -5.78
N MET A 160 -6.92 -1.80 -5.44
CA MET A 160 -6.47 -2.79 -4.46
C MET A 160 -6.07 -2.10 -3.17
N VAL A 161 -6.30 -2.79 -2.05
CA VAL A 161 -5.97 -2.31 -0.70
C VAL A 161 -5.38 -3.45 0.13
N TRP A 162 -4.44 -3.15 1.00
CA TRP A 162 -4.09 -4.05 2.09
C TRP A 162 -5.18 -3.97 3.16
N GLY A 163 -5.62 -5.13 3.63
CA GLY A 163 -6.73 -5.19 4.58
C GLY A 163 -6.36 -4.64 5.96
N SER A 164 -7.10 -3.62 6.41
CA SER A 164 -6.94 -2.98 7.72
C SER A 164 -8.27 -2.64 8.41
N LEU A 165 -9.40 -3.05 7.86
CA LEU A 165 -10.71 -2.56 8.32
C LEU A 165 -11.23 -3.23 9.60
N THR A 166 -10.68 -4.39 10.00
CA THR A 166 -10.92 -4.97 11.33
C THR A 166 -10.11 -4.21 12.39
N HIS A 167 -8.86 -3.87 12.08
CA HIS A 167 -7.99 -3.05 12.93
C HIS A 167 -8.55 -1.62 13.08
N ALA A 168 -8.95 -1.00 11.99
CA ALA A 168 -9.60 0.31 11.95
C ALA A 168 -11.13 0.18 11.94
N LYS A 169 -11.68 -0.44 12.99
CA LYS A 169 -13.12 -0.65 13.12
C LYS A 169 -13.85 0.65 13.43
N GLY A 170 -14.72 1.11 12.51
CA GLY A 170 -15.42 2.39 12.60
C GLY A 170 -16.76 2.38 11.86
N GLN A 171 -17.41 3.55 11.83
CA GLN A 171 -18.72 3.76 11.21
C GLN A 171 -18.64 4.36 9.80
N GLN A 172 -17.57 5.10 9.51
CA GLN A 172 -17.36 5.66 8.16
C GLN A 172 -17.37 4.52 7.14
N PRO A 173 -18.30 4.50 6.18
CA PRO A 173 -18.37 3.45 5.18
C PRO A 173 -17.14 3.50 4.26
N VAL A 174 -16.63 2.33 3.90
CA VAL A 174 -15.61 2.14 2.87
C VAL A 174 -16.22 1.35 1.74
N LYS A 175 -16.00 1.79 0.52
CA LYS A 175 -16.53 1.12 -0.68
C LYS A 175 -16.07 -0.33 -0.75
N VAL A 176 -16.99 -1.21 -1.14
CA VAL A 176 -16.76 -2.66 -1.26
C VAL A 176 -16.75 -3.09 -2.72
N ASP A 177 -17.82 -2.73 -3.45
CA ASP A 177 -17.98 -3.19 -4.83
C ASP A 177 -16.86 -2.72 -5.75
N GLY A 178 -16.28 -3.67 -6.51
CA GLY A 178 -15.15 -3.39 -7.40
C GLY A 178 -13.79 -3.27 -6.72
N VAL A 179 -13.69 -3.49 -5.40
CA VAL A 179 -12.42 -3.43 -4.65
C VAL A 179 -11.85 -4.82 -4.45
N GLU A 180 -10.54 -4.95 -4.62
CA GLU A 180 -9.79 -6.17 -4.28
C GLU A 180 -8.98 -5.92 -2.99
N MET A 181 -9.20 -6.75 -1.97
CA MET A 181 -8.55 -6.61 -0.66
C MET A 181 -7.53 -7.72 -0.44
N ILE A 182 -6.29 -7.35 -0.18
CA ILE A 182 -5.22 -8.28 0.18
C ILE A 182 -5.31 -8.54 1.68
N VAL A 183 -5.62 -9.78 2.07
CA VAL A 183 -5.67 -10.20 3.47
C VAL A 183 -4.33 -10.82 3.83
N TRP A 184 -3.53 -10.07 4.55
CA TRP A 184 -2.17 -10.44 4.96
C TRP A 184 -2.11 -10.88 6.42
N SER A 185 -2.91 -10.26 7.28
CA SER A 185 -3.01 -10.55 8.71
C SER A 185 -4.46 -10.52 9.15
N ASN A 186 -4.91 -11.59 9.81
CA ASN A 186 -6.30 -11.73 10.28
C ASN A 186 -6.65 -10.72 11.38
N GLY A 187 -5.64 -10.17 12.07
CA GLY A 187 -5.84 -9.11 13.06
C GLY A 187 -6.13 -7.76 12.43
N PHE A 188 -5.60 -7.51 11.24
CA PHE A 188 -5.84 -6.27 10.48
C PHE A 188 -7.11 -6.37 9.63
N ALA A 189 -7.33 -7.51 8.98
CA ALA A 189 -8.57 -7.80 8.23
C ALA A 189 -9.03 -9.22 8.51
N ASN A 190 -10.07 -9.37 9.31
CA ASN A 190 -10.67 -10.67 9.56
C ASN A 190 -11.31 -11.21 8.28
N PRO A 191 -10.90 -12.38 7.76
CA PRO A 191 -11.38 -12.88 6.48
C PRO A 191 -12.89 -13.07 6.43
N GLN A 192 -13.52 -13.57 7.51
CA GLN A 192 -14.96 -13.75 7.55
C GLN A 192 -15.72 -12.41 7.49
N GLU A 193 -15.26 -11.41 8.27
CA GLU A 193 -15.86 -10.07 8.23
C GLU A 193 -15.75 -9.46 6.82
N MET A 194 -14.61 -9.58 6.18
CA MET A 194 -14.39 -9.00 4.84
C MET A 194 -15.18 -9.74 3.76
N HIS A 195 -15.27 -11.06 3.85
CA HIS A 195 -16.13 -11.87 2.98
C HIS A 195 -17.60 -11.49 3.13
N ASP A 196 -18.09 -11.39 4.36
CA ASP A 196 -19.50 -11.07 4.64
C ASP A 196 -19.88 -9.64 4.19
N LEU A 197 -18.91 -8.73 4.18
CA LEU A 197 -19.06 -7.41 3.56
C LEU A 197 -19.08 -7.45 2.03
N GLY A 198 -18.59 -8.53 1.40
CA GLY A 198 -18.59 -8.73 -0.04
C GLY A 198 -17.31 -8.29 -0.77
N TYR A 199 -16.20 -8.09 -0.06
CA TYR A 199 -14.92 -7.81 -0.72
C TYR A 199 -14.44 -9.00 -1.55
N LYS A 200 -13.83 -8.72 -2.70
CA LYS A 200 -12.99 -9.70 -3.38
C LYS A 200 -11.66 -9.78 -2.66
N MET A 201 -11.35 -10.95 -2.12
CA MET A 201 -10.17 -11.13 -1.29
C MET A 201 -9.04 -11.83 -2.01
N VAL A 202 -7.80 -11.42 -1.70
CA VAL A 202 -6.57 -12.07 -2.12
C VAL A 202 -5.88 -12.59 -0.85
N SER A 203 -5.64 -13.91 -0.76
CA SER A 203 -4.91 -14.49 0.36
C SER A 203 -3.41 -14.22 0.23
N MET A 204 -2.84 -13.54 1.23
CA MET A 204 -1.42 -13.22 1.31
C MET A 204 -0.91 -13.36 2.76
N PRO A 205 -1.08 -14.53 3.41
CA PRO A 205 -0.73 -14.68 4.82
C PRO A 205 0.76 -14.43 5.07
N ASP A 206 1.03 -13.43 5.89
CA ASP A 206 2.38 -12.95 6.21
C ASP A 206 3.31 -14.05 6.73
N GLN A 207 2.82 -14.89 7.64
CA GLN A 207 3.61 -15.94 8.28
C GLN A 207 4.03 -17.07 7.34
N ILE A 208 3.43 -17.19 6.16
CA ILE A 208 3.74 -18.24 5.18
C ILE A 208 4.43 -17.68 3.94
N LEU A 209 3.96 -16.53 3.45
CA LEU A 209 4.35 -16.01 2.14
C LEU A 209 5.38 -14.87 2.21
N TYR A 210 5.63 -14.30 3.39
CA TYR A 210 6.57 -13.19 3.51
C TYR A 210 8.00 -13.67 3.66
N ILE A 211 8.92 -13.04 2.92
CA ILE A 211 10.36 -13.03 3.20
C ILE A 211 10.73 -11.60 3.56
N VAL A 212 10.99 -11.37 4.83
CA VAL A 212 11.43 -10.05 5.31
C VAL A 212 12.78 -10.23 6.02
N PRO A 213 13.90 -10.04 5.30
CA PRO A 213 15.22 -10.28 5.85
C PRO A 213 15.47 -9.46 7.11
N HIS A 214 15.96 -10.14 8.15
CA HIS A 214 16.28 -9.55 9.45
C HIS A 214 15.11 -8.95 10.25
N ALA A 215 13.87 -9.17 9.86
CA ALA A 215 12.70 -8.71 10.63
C ALA A 215 12.63 -9.32 12.04
N GLY A 216 13.27 -10.49 12.24
CA GLY A 216 13.34 -11.16 13.53
C GLY A 216 12.08 -11.94 13.92
N TYR A 217 10.94 -11.61 13.36
CA TYR A 217 9.65 -12.28 13.56
C TYR A 217 9.11 -12.99 12.32
N TYR A 218 9.76 -12.81 11.15
CA TYR A 218 9.55 -13.60 9.95
C TYR A 218 10.80 -14.44 9.64
N HIS A 219 10.62 -15.52 8.89
CA HIS A 219 11.74 -16.29 8.36
C HIS A 219 12.46 -15.50 7.26
N ASP A 220 13.79 -15.70 7.18
CA ASP A 220 14.60 -15.15 6.09
C ASP A 220 14.53 -15.99 4.81
N TYR A 221 13.60 -16.94 4.76
CA TYR A 221 13.38 -17.86 3.64
C TYR A 221 11.91 -18.23 3.49
N LEU A 222 11.52 -18.66 2.30
CA LEU A 222 10.23 -19.33 2.10
C LEU A 222 10.39 -20.84 2.26
N ASP A 223 9.57 -21.46 3.10
CA ASP A 223 9.39 -22.90 3.07
C ASP A 223 8.45 -23.28 1.92
N THR A 224 9.08 -23.47 0.75
CA THR A 224 8.32 -23.77 -0.48
C THR A 224 7.58 -25.10 -0.40
N ARG A 225 8.03 -26.05 0.43
CA ARG A 225 7.35 -27.31 0.64
C ARG A 225 6.11 -27.12 1.51
N ASP A 226 6.24 -26.37 2.61
CA ASP A 226 5.10 -26.06 3.47
C ASP A 226 4.04 -25.27 2.69
N ILE A 227 4.43 -24.26 1.92
CA ILE A 227 3.51 -23.51 1.04
C ILE A 227 2.78 -24.46 0.09
N TYR A 228 3.51 -25.36 -0.58
CA TYR A 228 2.92 -26.28 -1.54
C TYR A 228 1.97 -27.30 -0.88
N ASP A 229 2.33 -27.80 0.29
CA ASP A 229 1.58 -28.88 0.97
C ASP A 229 0.39 -28.34 1.78
N THR A 230 0.44 -27.08 2.27
CA THR A 230 -0.49 -26.59 3.30
C THR A 230 -1.28 -25.33 2.90
N TRP A 231 -0.86 -24.60 1.86
CA TRP A 231 -1.55 -23.36 1.47
C TRP A 231 -2.14 -23.44 0.07
N ALA A 232 -3.29 -22.80 -0.08
CA ALA A 232 -3.94 -22.58 -1.38
C ALA A 232 -4.53 -21.15 -1.43
N PRO A 233 -4.74 -20.57 -2.63
CA PRO A 233 -5.23 -19.19 -2.76
C PRO A 233 -6.58 -18.88 -2.10
N HIS A 234 -7.35 -19.89 -1.74
CA HIS A 234 -8.61 -19.77 -1.01
C HIS A 234 -8.48 -20.01 0.50
N ASP A 235 -7.26 -20.21 1.00
CA ASP A 235 -6.96 -20.38 2.43
C ASP A 235 -6.48 -19.06 3.04
N PHE A 236 -7.19 -18.59 4.07
CA PHE A 236 -6.93 -17.36 4.80
C PHE A 236 -6.59 -17.64 6.27
N ARG A 237 -5.74 -18.63 6.54
CA ARG A 237 -5.30 -18.99 7.90
C ARG A 237 -6.46 -19.31 8.83
N GLY A 238 -7.12 -20.43 8.56
CA GLY A 238 -8.26 -20.93 9.35
C GLY A 238 -9.63 -20.52 8.80
N PHE A 239 -9.65 -19.81 7.69
CA PHE A 239 -10.84 -19.52 6.91
C PHE A 239 -10.63 -20.00 5.48
N THR A 240 -11.64 -20.62 4.90
CA THR A 240 -11.60 -21.15 3.52
C THR A 240 -12.88 -20.75 2.79
N PHE A 241 -12.74 -20.14 1.61
CA PHE A 241 -13.85 -19.62 0.81
C PHE A 241 -13.84 -20.16 -0.62
#